data_571b2ec6963ab2ee645f8d949b0858ef
#
_entry.id   571b2ec6963ab2ee645f8d949b0858ef
#
_cell.length_a   1.000
_cell.length_b   1.000
_cell.length_c   1.000
_cell.angle_alpha   90.00
_cell.angle_beta   90.00
_cell.angle_gamma   90.00
#
_symmetry.space_group_name_H-M   'P 1'
#
loop_
_entity.id
_entity.type
_entity.pdbx_description
1 polymer ?
#
loop_
_entity_poly.entity_id
_entity_poly.type
_entity_poly.pdbx_seq_one_letter_code
_entity_poly.pdbx_strand_id
1 'polypeptide(L)'
;QAKHIQVLEDLCHDCGACLAACKYNAITEKEKTLGHVSIYRLPSGALIVEGRSSIGVYSPVPVIKGAMHHTHPDGITLFDAPPGISCPFIATADKADYIVLVTEPTPFGLNDLKLSVQTLDTLQKSYGVVINRSGLGDNSIYEWLEEKGIPILAEIPFDKEIARVYSEGRLIAEVNPGYRYFFTNLYRKIRNHAGNCSSQR
;
A
#
# COMPACT_ATOMS: atom_id res chain seq x y z
N GLN A 1 2.22 -0.98 45.89
CA GLN A 1 0.90 -0.56 45.35
C GLN A 1 1.11 0.64 44.47
N ALA A 2 0.88 0.50 43.16
CA ALA A 2 0.94 1.62 42.21
C ALA A 2 -0.20 2.60 42.52
N LYS A 3 0.13 3.77 42.99
CA LYS A 3 -0.83 4.85 43.29
C LYS A 3 -1.00 5.82 42.10
N HIS A 4 -0.34 5.60 40.99
CA HIS A 4 -0.36 6.48 39.85
C HIS A 4 -0.59 5.71 38.57
N ILE A 5 -1.47 6.20 37.71
CA ILE A 5 -1.63 5.75 36.32
C ILE A 5 -0.77 6.69 35.47
N GLN A 6 0.14 6.11 34.72
CA GLN A 6 0.94 6.86 33.75
C GLN A 6 0.38 6.60 32.34
N VAL A 7 0.03 7.67 31.65
CA VAL A 7 -0.36 7.61 30.26
C VAL A 7 0.86 7.93 29.38
N LEU A 8 1.18 7.01 28.48
CA LEU A 8 2.24 7.19 27.49
C LEU A 8 1.58 7.65 26.19
N GLU A 9 1.40 8.95 26.05
CA GLU A 9 0.67 9.55 24.92
C GLU A 9 1.23 9.15 23.55
N ASP A 10 2.56 9.01 23.44
CA ASP A 10 3.23 8.65 22.18
C ASP A 10 3.03 7.18 21.77
N LEU A 11 2.58 6.33 22.69
CA LEU A 11 2.23 4.93 22.44
C LEU A 11 0.73 4.70 22.33
N CYS A 12 -0.08 5.74 22.40
CA CYS A 12 -1.53 5.65 22.29
C CYS A 12 -1.95 5.32 20.85
N HIS A 13 -2.76 4.27 20.70
CA HIS A 13 -3.30 3.81 19.41
C HIS A 13 -4.69 4.34 19.10
N ASP A 14 -5.26 5.17 19.97
CA ASP A 14 -6.64 5.64 19.83
C ASP A 14 -7.68 4.49 19.71
N CYS A 15 -7.47 3.43 20.49
CA CYS A 15 -8.35 2.25 20.45
C CYS A 15 -9.54 2.33 21.41
N GLY A 16 -9.64 3.36 22.28
CA GLY A 16 -10.72 3.57 23.23
C GLY A 16 -10.80 2.53 24.37
N ALA A 17 -9.93 1.52 24.40
CA ALA A 17 -10.02 0.42 25.38
C ALA A 17 -9.90 0.89 26.83
N CYS A 18 -9.04 1.85 27.12
CA CYS A 18 -8.86 2.43 28.46
C CYS A 18 -10.13 3.19 28.91
N LEU A 19 -10.77 3.90 28.00
CA LEU A 19 -12.02 4.60 28.27
C LEU A 19 -13.15 3.60 28.56
N ALA A 20 -13.29 2.57 27.72
CA ALA A 20 -14.30 1.52 27.89
C ALA A 20 -14.12 0.72 29.20
N ALA A 21 -12.87 0.50 29.63
CA ALA A 21 -12.53 -0.24 30.86
C ALA A 21 -12.71 0.61 32.14
N CYS A 22 -12.77 1.95 32.03
CA CYS A 22 -12.81 2.85 33.18
C CYS A 22 -14.22 2.95 33.77
N LYS A 23 -14.48 2.23 34.86
CA LYS A 23 -15.77 2.28 35.56
C LYS A 23 -16.05 3.60 36.32
N TYR A 24 -15.04 4.45 36.48
CA TYR A 24 -15.09 5.66 37.30
C TYR A 24 -15.18 6.96 36.50
N ASN A 25 -15.24 6.89 35.15
CA ASN A 25 -15.19 8.04 34.26
C ASN A 25 -14.01 8.99 34.54
N ALA A 26 -12.88 8.39 34.96
CA ALA A 26 -11.66 9.13 35.35
C ALA A 26 -10.69 9.33 34.17
N ILE A 27 -11.05 8.86 32.99
CA ILE A 27 -10.26 8.98 31.77
C ILE A 27 -11.03 9.85 30.77
N THR A 28 -10.36 10.83 30.21
CA THR A 28 -10.89 11.70 29.16
C THR A 28 -9.99 11.64 27.94
N GLU A 29 -10.58 11.64 26.76
CA GLU A 29 -9.86 11.73 25.50
C GLU A 29 -9.65 13.20 25.12
N LYS A 30 -8.52 13.47 24.46
CA LYS A 30 -8.19 14.77 23.89
C LYS A 30 -7.83 14.57 22.43
N GLU A 31 -8.24 15.50 21.60
CA GLU A 31 -7.82 15.53 20.20
C GLU A 31 -6.31 15.79 20.12
N LYS A 32 -5.64 14.98 19.30
CA LYS A 32 -4.21 15.13 18.96
C LYS A 32 -4.07 15.11 17.44
N THR A 33 -3.43 16.10 16.87
CA THR A 33 -3.10 16.13 15.44
C THR A 33 -2.07 15.02 15.14
N LEU A 34 -2.47 14.01 14.39
CA LEU A 34 -1.62 12.88 14.03
C LEU A 34 -0.92 13.06 12.68
N GLY A 35 -1.37 14.03 11.87
CA GLY A 35 -0.83 14.31 10.56
C GLY A 35 -1.71 15.24 9.75
N HIS A 36 -1.41 15.36 8.47
CA HIS A 36 -2.12 16.22 7.55
C HIS A 36 -2.47 15.45 6.27
N VAL A 37 -3.60 15.81 5.67
CA VAL A 37 -3.98 15.35 4.33
C VAL A 37 -3.97 16.55 3.40
N SER A 38 -3.20 16.45 2.32
CA SER A 38 -3.09 17.47 1.27
C SER A 38 -3.68 16.98 -0.02
N ILE A 39 -4.42 17.83 -0.72
CA ILE A 39 -5.08 17.48 -1.98
C ILE A 39 -4.54 18.39 -3.08
N TYR A 40 -3.98 17.78 -4.12
CA TYR A 40 -3.46 18.46 -5.30
C TYR A 40 -4.32 18.09 -6.50
N ARG A 41 -4.71 19.10 -7.29
CA ARG A 41 -5.46 18.89 -8.54
C ARG A 41 -4.51 19.04 -9.72
N LEU A 42 -4.42 18.00 -10.52
CA LEU A 42 -3.63 18.02 -11.75
C LEU A 42 -4.41 18.74 -12.90
N PRO A 43 -3.71 19.25 -13.92
CA PRO A 43 -4.34 19.85 -15.10
C PRO A 43 -5.29 18.88 -15.84
N SER A 44 -5.06 17.58 -15.74
CA SER A 44 -5.92 16.51 -16.28
C SER A 44 -7.25 16.34 -15.54
N GLY A 45 -7.44 17.03 -14.41
CA GLY A 45 -8.57 16.83 -13.49
C GLY A 45 -8.36 15.72 -12.45
N ALA A 46 -7.30 14.93 -12.57
CA ALA A 46 -6.96 13.93 -11.56
C ALA A 46 -6.53 14.57 -10.24
N LEU A 47 -6.75 13.85 -9.14
CA LEU A 47 -6.35 14.27 -7.81
C LEU A 47 -5.17 13.44 -7.33
N ILE A 48 -4.23 14.10 -6.64
CA ILE A 48 -3.24 13.46 -5.81
C ILE A 48 -3.61 13.81 -4.37
N VAL A 49 -3.83 12.79 -3.54
CA VAL A 49 -4.11 12.95 -2.12
C VAL A 49 -2.92 12.40 -1.34
N GLU A 50 -2.24 13.28 -0.63
CA GLU A 50 -1.08 12.93 0.18
C GLU A 50 -1.47 12.91 1.66
N GLY A 51 -1.27 11.78 2.34
CA GLY A 51 -1.33 11.67 3.78
C GLY A 51 0.07 11.71 4.38
N ARG A 52 0.35 12.68 5.25
CA ARG A 52 1.65 12.84 5.93
C ARG A 52 1.46 12.77 7.43
N SER A 53 2.02 11.73 8.06
CA SER A 53 2.02 11.59 9.52
C SER A 53 2.98 12.58 10.18
N SER A 54 2.62 13.08 11.36
CA SER A 54 3.52 13.85 12.20
C SER A 54 4.65 12.98 12.75
N ILE A 55 5.80 13.58 12.99
CA ILE A 55 6.96 12.87 13.58
C ILE A 55 6.58 12.40 14.99
N GLY A 56 6.94 11.15 15.34
CA GLY A 56 6.67 10.57 16.66
C GLY A 56 5.27 9.98 16.81
N VAL A 57 4.44 9.97 15.76
CA VAL A 57 3.14 9.28 15.78
C VAL A 57 3.37 7.77 15.62
N TYR A 58 2.82 6.99 16.54
CA TYR A 58 2.98 5.54 16.57
C TYR A 58 2.32 4.84 15.37
N SER A 59 1.11 5.26 15.00
CA SER A 59 0.36 4.62 13.91
C SER A 59 -0.05 5.61 12.83
N PRO A 60 0.35 5.39 11.56
CA PRO A 60 -0.08 6.21 10.43
C PRO A 60 -1.51 5.88 9.95
N VAL A 61 -2.16 4.84 10.49
CA VAL A 61 -3.47 4.37 10.02
C VAL A 61 -4.56 5.45 10.03
N PRO A 62 -4.70 6.33 11.03
CA PRO A 62 -5.68 7.41 10.99
C PRO A 62 -5.46 8.37 9.81
N VAL A 63 -4.20 8.70 9.51
CA VAL A 63 -3.85 9.57 8.37
C VAL A 63 -4.15 8.88 7.04
N ILE A 64 -3.84 7.58 6.92
CA ILE A 64 -4.20 6.77 5.75
C ILE A 64 -5.70 6.77 5.53
N LYS A 65 -6.50 6.51 6.57
CA LYS A 65 -7.96 6.56 6.50
C LYS A 65 -8.45 7.95 6.10
N GLY A 66 -7.87 9.02 6.66
CA GLY A 66 -8.18 10.40 6.28
C GLY A 66 -7.93 10.66 4.79
N ALA A 67 -6.81 10.21 4.24
CA ALA A 67 -6.52 10.33 2.82
C ALA A 67 -7.52 9.55 1.95
N MET A 68 -7.92 8.35 2.40
CA MET A 68 -8.87 7.49 1.69
C MET A 68 -10.29 8.04 1.62
N HIS A 69 -10.68 8.98 2.50
CA HIS A 69 -11.98 9.65 2.41
C HIS A 69 -12.15 10.49 1.13
N HIS A 70 -11.07 10.77 0.43
CA HIS A 70 -11.07 11.55 -0.82
C HIS A 70 -11.10 10.67 -2.08
N THR A 71 -11.38 9.36 -1.96
CA THR A 71 -11.58 8.48 -3.11
C THR A 71 -12.87 8.82 -3.83
N HIS A 72 -12.86 8.72 -5.17
CA HIS A 72 -14.06 8.94 -5.97
C HIS A 72 -14.74 7.60 -6.27
N PRO A 73 -16.05 7.45 -6.03
CA PRO A 73 -16.74 6.17 -6.19
C PRO A 73 -16.79 5.68 -7.64
N ASP A 74 -16.85 6.60 -8.60
CA ASP A 74 -16.99 6.29 -10.04
C ASP A 74 -15.66 6.33 -10.79
N GLY A 75 -14.55 6.43 -10.09
CA GLY A 75 -13.21 6.60 -10.65
C GLY A 75 -12.28 5.43 -10.38
N ILE A 76 -11.05 5.58 -10.87
CA ILE A 76 -9.94 4.69 -10.54
C ILE A 76 -9.11 5.39 -9.47
N THR A 77 -8.93 4.72 -8.35
CA THR A 77 -8.04 5.17 -7.27
C THR A 77 -6.86 4.22 -7.15
N LEU A 78 -5.66 4.77 -7.15
CA LEU A 78 -4.44 4.05 -6.87
C LEU A 78 -3.99 4.39 -5.45
N PHE A 79 -3.84 3.38 -4.62
CA PHE A 79 -3.26 3.51 -3.29
C PHE A 79 -1.77 3.15 -3.34
N ASP A 80 -0.90 4.10 -3.04
CA ASP A 80 0.52 3.84 -2.80
C ASP A 80 0.67 3.43 -1.33
N ALA A 81 0.67 2.13 -1.10
CA ALA A 81 0.67 1.57 0.24
C ALA A 81 2.09 1.50 0.83
N PRO A 82 2.24 1.71 2.15
CA PRO A 82 3.51 1.46 2.82
C PRO A 82 3.95 -0.01 2.68
N PRO A 83 5.26 -0.28 2.67
CA PRO A 83 5.77 -1.64 2.59
C PRO A 83 5.47 -2.46 3.86
N GLY A 84 5.58 -3.78 3.72
CA GLY A 84 5.42 -4.74 4.82
C GLY A 84 3.99 -5.24 4.98
N ILE A 85 3.74 -5.98 6.09
CA ILE A 85 2.47 -6.66 6.40
C ILE A 85 1.77 -6.08 7.64
N SER A 86 2.13 -4.88 8.03
CA SER A 86 1.64 -4.20 9.24
C SER A 86 0.24 -3.58 9.06
N CYS A 87 -0.31 -3.01 10.13
CA CYS A 87 -1.63 -2.37 10.11
C CYS A 87 -1.85 -1.37 8.96
N PRO A 88 -0.89 -0.54 8.54
CA PRO A 88 -1.00 0.31 7.36
C PRO A 88 -1.27 -0.46 6.06
N PHE A 89 -0.55 -1.56 5.82
CA PHE A 89 -0.78 -2.44 4.67
C PHE A 89 -2.19 -3.02 4.70
N ILE A 90 -2.60 -3.59 5.84
CA ILE A 90 -3.93 -4.18 6.02
C ILE A 90 -5.03 -3.14 5.80
N ALA A 91 -4.89 -1.94 6.37
CA ALA A 91 -5.87 -0.86 6.22
C ALA A 91 -6.02 -0.41 4.76
N THR A 92 -4.93 -0.42 3.99
CA THR A 92 -4.94 -0.07 2.56
C THR A 92 -5.53 -1.21 1.73
N ALA A 93 -5.09 -2.45 1.98
CA ALA A 93 -5.56 -3.64 1.28
C ALA A 93 -7.07 -3.87 1.47
N ASP A 94 -7.59 -3.59 2.67
CA ASP A 94 -9.02 -3.75 2.97
C ASP A 94 -9.92 -2.92 2.04
N LYS A 95 -9.49 -1.73 1.65
CA LYS A 95 -10.22 -0.81 0.76
C LYS A 95 -10.02 -1.06 -0.72
N ALA A 96 -8.98 -1.79 -1.10
CA ALA A 96 -8.67 -2.06 -2.49
C ALA A 96 -9.52 -3.21 -3.06
N ASP A 97 -9.95 -3.07 -4.31
CA ASP A 97 -10.62 -4.15 -5.05
C ASP A 97 -9.61 -5.16 -5.61
N TYR A 98 -8.42 -4.70 -5.93
CA TYR A 98 -7.33 -5.52 -6.45
C TYR A 98 -5.98 -5.00 -5.95
N ILE A 99 -5.08 -5.90 -5.58
CA ILE A 99 -3.77 -5.54 -5.05
C ILE A 99 -2.66 -5.95 -6.04
N VAL A 100 -1.74 -5.03 -6.27
CA VAL A 100 -0.52 -5.28 -7.04
C VAL A 100 0.64 -5.35 -6.06
N LEU A 101 1.17 -6.55 -5.85
CA LEU A 101 2.37 -6.76 -5.06
C LEU A 101 3.59 -6.52 -5.94
N VAL A 102 4.47 -5.61 -5.54
CA VAL A 102 5.73 -5.34 -6.25
C VAL A 102 6.88 -5.92 -5.45
N THR A 103 7.66 -6.79 -6.08
CA THR A 103 8.77 -7.48 -5.42
C THR A 103 10.01 -7.53 -6.32
N GLU A 104 11.14 -7.94 -5.76
CA GLU A 104 12.40 -8.14 -6.50
C GLU A 104 12.83 -9.60 -6.43
N PRO A 105 13.52 -10.16 -7.44
CA PRO A 105 13.92 -11.57 -7.46
C PRO A 105 15.14 -11.80 -6.55
N THR A 106 14.94 -11.61 -5.26
CA THR A 106 15.91 -11.81 -4.19
C THR A 106 15.31 -12.69 -3.09
N PRO A 107 16.12 -13.38 -2.27
CA PRO A 107 15.62 -14.15 -1.14
C PRO A 107 14.76 -13.33 -0.17
N PHE A 108 15.11 -12.05 0.07
CA PHE A 108 14.31 -11.13 0.88
C PHE A 108 12.97 -10.81 0.21
N GLY A 109 12.99 -10.45 -1.09
CA GLY A 109 11.79 -10.17 -1.86
C GLY A 109 10.82 -11.36 -1.88
N LEU A 110 11.34 -12.58 -2.03
CA LEU A 110 10.52 -13.80 -1.97
C LEU A 110 9.91 -14.02 -0.57
N ASN A 111 10.68 -13.80 0.50
CA ASN A 111 10.17 -13.95 1.86
C ASN A 111 9.05 -12.95 2.15
N ASP A 112 9.27 -11.68 1.83
CA ASP A 112 8.28 -10.62 2.05
C ASP A 112 7.02 -10.84 1.19
N LEU A 113 7.19 -11.32 -0.05
CA LEU A 113 6.09 -11.69 -0.92
C LEU A 113 5.24 -12.82 -0.30
N LYS A 114 5.88 -13.88 0.22
CA LYS A 114 5.18 -14.99 0.89
C LYS A 114 4.32 -14.52 2.06
N LEU A 115 4.86 -13.64 2.90
CA LEU A 115 4.14 -13.08 4.03
C LEU A 115 2.96 -12.19 3.58
N SER A 116 3.18 -11.37 2.54
CA SER A 116 2.14 -10.52 1.97
C SER A 116 1.00 -11.34 1.38
N VAL A 117 1.33 -12.38 0.61
CA VAL A 117 0.35 -13.32 0.03
C VAL A 117 -0.46 -13.99 1.12
N GLN A 118 0.19 -14.57 2.15
CA GLN A 118 -0.51 -15.20 3.27
C GLN A 118 -1.48 -14.22 3.96
N THR A 119 -1.09 -12.96 4.11
CA THR A 119 -1.95 -11.93 4.69
C THR A 119 -3.16 -11.65 3.80
N LEU A 120 -2.94 -11.49 2.48
CA LEU A 120 -4.01 -11.21 1.52
C LEU A 120 -4.98 -12.38 1.35
N ASP A 121 -4.49 -13.61 1.40
CA ASP A 121 -5.32 -14.83 1.40
C ASP A 121 -6.23 -14.85 2.63
N THR A 122 -5.70 -14.51 3.81
CA THR A 122 -6.49 -14.38 5.04
C THR A 122 -7.56 -13.30 4.92
N LEU A 123 -7.27 -12.20 4.22
CA LEU A 123 -8.21 -11.11 3.95
C LEU A 123 -9.13 -11.39 2.75
N GLN A 124 -8.96 -12.53 2.08
CA GLN A 124 -9.72 -12.91 0.88
C GLN A 124 -9.65 -11.85 -0.23
N LYS A 125 -8.47 -11.26 -0.43
CA LYS A 125 -8.23 -10.23 -1.44
C LYS A 125 -7.64 -10.81 -2.71
N SER A 126 -8.04 -10.25 -3.84
CA SER A 126 -7.48 -10.59 -5.15
C SER A 126 -6.22 -9.77 -5.40
N TYR A 127 -5.19 -10.43 -5.93
CA TYR A 127 -3.91 -9.81 -6.17
C TYR A 127 -3.16 -10.41 -7.36
N GLY A 128 -2.13 -9.73 -7.81
CA GLY A 128 -1.15 -10.21 -8.76
C GLY A 128 0.21 -9.56 -8.48
N VAL A 129 1.25 -10.08 -9.11
CA VAL A 129 2.64 -9.73 -8.81
C VAL A 129 3.28 -8.99 -9.97
N VAL A 130 4.02 -7.94 -9.68
CA VAL A 130 4.98 -7.29 -10.58
C VAL A 130 6.37 -7.57 -10.04
N ILE A 131 7.23 -8.12 -10.88
CA ILE A 131 8.63 -8.36 -10.54
C ILE A 131 9.44 -7.17 -11.02
N ASN A 132 9.97 -6.40 -10.08
CA ASN A 132 10.88 -5.30 -10.34
C ASN A 132 12.33 -5.78 -10.38
N ARG A 133 13.20 -5.10 -11.12
CA ARG A 133 14.60 -5.49 -11.32
C ARG A 133 14.77 -6.92 -11.83
N SER A 134 13.84 -7.37 -12.70
CA SER A 134 13.95 -8.70 -13.31
C SER A 134 15.29 -8.85 -14.06
N GLY A 135 15.80 -10.07 -14.06
CA GLY A 135 17.14 -10.38 -14.58
C GLY A 135 18.27 -10.26 -13.54
N LEU A 136 17.98 -9.79 -12.32
CA LEU A 136 18.88 -9.91 -11.18
C LEU A 136 18.37 -11.03 -10.26
N GLY A 137 19.30 -11.71 -9.55
CA GLY A 137 18.95 -12.75 -8.60
C GLY A 137 18.72 -14.13 -9.24
N ASP A 138 17.89 -14.96 -8.61
CA ASP A 138 17.62 -16.33 -8.99
C ASP A 138 16.16 -16.57 -9.43
N ASN A 139 15.84 -17.80 -9.82
CA ASN A 139 14.52 -18.18 -10.31
C ASN A 139 13.52 -18.58 -9.19
N SER A 140 13.93 -18.58 -7.94
CA SER A 140 13.11 -19.12 -6.84
C SER A 140 11.74 -18.42 -6.70
N ILE A 141 11.68 -17.13 -7.02
CA ILE A 141 10.42 -16.38 -6.99
C ILE A 141 9.48 -16.80 -8.12
N TYR A 142 10.00 -17.08 -9.30
CA TYR A 142 9.23 -17.52 -10.47
C TYR A 142 8.65 -18.90 -10.24
N GLU A 143 9.48 -19.84 -9.77
CA GLU A 143 9.08 -21.21 -9.42
C GLU A 143 7.97 -21.21 -8.36
N TRP A 144 8.14 -20.38 -7.32
CA TRP A 144 7.14 -20.27 -6.26
C TRP A 144 5.81 -19.67 -6.75
N LEU A 145 5.86 -18.63 -7.59
CA LEU A 145 4.65 -18.02 -8.17
C LEU A 145 3.92 -18.99 -9.08
N GLU A 146 4.64 -19.79 -9.88
CA GLU A 146 4.08 -20.83 -10.73
C GLU A 146 3.43 -21.94 -9.89
N GLU A 147 4.12 -22.45 -8.86
CA GLU A 147 3.58 -23.45 -7.91
C GLU A 147 2.26 -23.00 -7.28
N LYS A 148 2.16 -21.72 -6.92
CA LYS A 148 0.98 -21.13 -6.30
C LYS A 148 -0.10 -20.67 -7.28
N GLY A 149 0.18 -20.71 -8.58
CA GLY A 149 -0.75 -20.21 -9.60
C GLY A 149 -1.00 -18.69 -9.50
N ILE A 150 -0.03 -17.93 -8.96
CA ILE A 150 -0.16 -16.49 -8.78
C ILE A 150 0.25 -15.77 -10.07
N PRO A 151 -0.59 -14.88 -10.63
CA PRO A 151 -0.30 -14.25 -11.91
C PRO A 151 0.84 -13.23 -11.81
N ILE A 152 1.83 -13.35 -12.69
CA ILE A 152 2.83 -12.30 -12.94
C ILE A 152 2.22 -11.31 -13.94
N LEU A 153 1.90 -10.13 -13.46
CA LEU A 153 1.28 -9.06 -14.25
C LEU A 153 2.28 -8.41 -15.20
N ALA A 154 3.50 -8.19 -14.72
CA ALA A 154 4.57 -7.59 -15.49
C ALA A 154 5.95 -7.86 -14.84
N GLU A 155 6.98 -7.68 -15.66
CA GLU A 155 8.38 -7.72 -15.22
C GLU A 155 9.07 -6.44 -15.68
N ILE A 156 9.64 -5.69 -14.74
CA ILE A 156 10.40 -4.48 -15.00
C ILE A 156 11.88 -4.87 -14.94
N PRO A 157 12.61 -4.83 -16.04
CA PRO A 157 14.01 -5.21 -16.05
C PRO A 157 14.86 -4.25 -15.22
N PHE A 158 15.99 -4.72 -14.74
CA PHE A 158 17.00 -3.82 -14.17
C PHE A 158 17.55 -2.91 -15.27
N ASP A 159 17.23 -1.62 -15.19
CA ASP A 159 17.62 -0.62 -16.17
C ASP A 159 18.13 0.64 -15.46
N LYS A 160 19.40 0.99 -15.74
CA LYS A 160 20.03 2.20 -15.18
C LYS A 160 19.38 3.48 -15.67
N GLU A 161 18.74 3.45 -16.85
CA GLU A 161 18.00 4.61 -17.37
C GLU A 161 16.82 4.96 -16.47
N ILE A 162 16.09 3.98 -15.96
CA ILE A 162 15.00 4.21 -14.98
C ILE A 162 15.52 4.97 -13.77
N ALA A 163 16.64 4.50 -13.19
CA ALA A 163 17.24 5.13 -12.02
C ALA A 163 17.70 6.56 -12.31
N ARG A 164 18.31 6.79 -13.49
CA ARG A 164 18.74 8.12 -13.93
C ARG A 164 17.57 9.09 -14.07
N VAL A 165 16.54 8.69 -14.81
CA VAL A 165 15.35 9.52 -15.05
C VAL A 165 14.64 9.84 -13.74
N TYR A 166 14.53 8.85 -12.85
CA TYR A 166 13.95 9.05 -11.52
C TYR A 166 14.75 10.04 -10.66
N SER A 167 16.09 9.97 -10.70
CA SER A 167 16.93 10.93 -9.97
C SER A 167 16.81 12.37 -10.46
N GLU A 168 16.36 12.57 -11.69
CA GLU A 168 16.03 13.87 -12.28
C GLU A 168 14.60 14.36 -11.93
N GLY A 169 13.85 13.61 -11.12
CA GLY A 169 12.46 13.91 -10.77
C GLY A 169 11.48 13.74 -11.94
N ARG A 170 11.81 12.92 -12.92
CA ARG A 170 11.03 12.69 -14.14
C ARG A 170 10.43 11.29 -14.16
N LEU A 171 9.37 11.10 -14.92
CA LEU A 171 8.74 9.81 -15.12
C LEU A 171 9.31 9.10 -16.35
N ILE A 172 9.79 7.86 -16.19
CA ILE A 172 10.34 7.07 -17.30
C ILE A 172 9.30 6.89 -18.44
N ALA A 173 8.02 6.78 -18.11
CA ALA A 173 6.94 6.66 -19.10
C ALA A 173 6.71 7.93 -19.93
N GLU A 174 7.19 9.09 -19.49
CA GLU A 174 7.16 10.33 -20.27
C GLU A 174 8.37 10.44 -21.20
N VAL A 175 9.50 9.91 -20.76
CA VAL A 175 10.78 10.02 -21.47
C VAL A 175 10.92 8.92 -22.53
N ASN A 176 10.45 7.72 -22.23
CA ASN A 176 10.64 6.53 -23.07
C ASN A 176 9.28 5.93 -23.48
N PRO A 177 8.93 6.00 -24.80
CA PRO A 177 7.66 5.47 -25.30
C PRO A 177 7.44 3.97 -25.03
N GLY A 178 8.53 3.17 -24.98
CA GLY A 178 8.49 1.75 -24.66
C GLY A 178 7.94 1.51 -23.25
N TYR A 179 8.40 2.28 -22.27
CA TYR A 179 7.89 2.21 -20.91
C TYR A 179 6.46 2.75 -20.79
N ARG A 180 6.08 3.75 -21.57
CA ARG A 180 4.68 4.19 -21.65
C ARG A 180 3.76 3.07 -22.11
N TYR A 181 4.14 2.36 -23.16
CA TYR A 181 3.39 1.21 -23.67
C TYR A 181 3.34 0.07 -22.64
N PHE A 182 4.46 -0.21 -21.99
CA PHE A 182 4.57 -1.21 -20.92
C PHE A 182 3.58 -0.94 -19.78
N PHE A 183 3.59 0.26 -19.21
CA PHE A 183 2.67 0.63 -18.11
C PHE A 183 1.21 0.68 -18.56
N THR A 184 0.94 1.07 -19.81
CA THR A 184 -0.42 1.00 -20.36
C THR A 184 -0.91 -0.45 -20.41
N ASN A 185 -0.07 -1.39 -20.81
CA ASN A 185 -0.43 -2.81 -20.85
C ASN A 185 -0.59 -3.40 -19.44
N LEU A 186 0.29 -3.05 -18.51
CA LEU A 186 0.14 -3.42 -17.10
C LEU A 186 -1.22 -2.96 -16.55
N TYR A 187 -1.57 -1.71 -16.78
CA TYR A 187 -2.87 -1.17 -16.38
C TYR A 187 -4.06 -1.95 -16.97
N ARG A 188 -4.00 -2.32 -18.26
CA ARG A 188 -5.04 -3.14 -18.89
C ARG A 188 -5.16 -4.52 -18.26
N LYS A 189 -4.03 -5.17 -17.95
CA LYS A 189 -4.02 -6.47 -17.24
C LYS A 189 -4.66 -6.35 -15.86
N ILE A 190 -4.28 -5.32 -15.08
CA ILE A 190 -4.86 -5.07 -13.75
C ILE A 190 -6.37 -4.89 -13.86
N ARG A 191 -6.85 -4.07 -14.80
CA ARG A 191 -8.30 -3.87 -15.00
C ARG A 191 -9.05 -5.16 -15.34
N ASN A 192 -8.48 -6.01 -16.19
CA ASN A 192 -9.09 -7.27 -16.56
C ASN A 192 -9.22 -8.20 -15.36
N HIS A 193 -8.20 -8.29 -14.51
CA HIS A 193 -8.24 -9.08 -13.28
C HIS A 193 -9.22 -8.50 -12.26
N ALA A 194 -9.19 -7.19 -12.04
CA ALA A 194 -10.12 -6.52 -11.12
C ALA A 194 -11.59 -6.65 -11.57
N GLY A 195 -11.88 -6.52 -12.88
CA GLY A 195 -13.23 -6.67 -13.43
C GLY A 195 -13.82 -8.07 -13.24
N ASN A 196 -13.01 -9.11 -13.37
CA ASN A 196 -13.43 -10.50 -13.13
C ASN A 196 -13.78 -10.76 -11.66
N CYS A 197 -13.16 -10.05 -10.71
CA CYS A 197 -13.45 -10.18 -9.28
C CYS A 197 -14.77 -9.49 -8.89
N SER A 198 -15.13 -8.39 -9.53
CA SER A 198 -16.38 -7.66 -9.26
C SER A 198 -17.63 -8.44 -9.73
N SER A 199 -17.48 -9.36 -10.66
CA SER A 199 -18.58 -10.19 -11.20
C SER A 199 -18.90 -11.43 -10.36
N GLN A 200 -18.13 -11.66 -9.30
CA GLN A 200 -18.30 -12.82 -8.39
C GLN A 200 -18.81 -12.45 -6.99
N ARG A 201 -19.19 -11.16 -6.77
CA ARG A 201 -19.79 -10.68 -5.50
C ARG A 201 -21.29 -10.47 -5.61
#